data_901918e55ac09607f7fddbb8974fb329
#
_entry.id   901918e55ac09607f7fddbb8974fb329
#
_cell.length_a   1.000
_cell.length_b   1.000
_cell.length_c   1.000
_cell.angle_alpha   90.00
_cell.angle_beta   90.00
_cell.angle_gamma   90.00
#
_symmetry.space_group_name_H-M   'P 1'
#
loop_
_entity.id
_entity.type
_entity.pdbx_description
1 polymer ?
#
loop_
_entity_poly.entity_id
_entity_poly.type
_entity_poly.pdbx_seq_one_letter_code
_entity_poly.pdbx_strand_id
1 'polypeptide(L)'
;MYARVARWDGGEAEGIRANAEGIKARAADGPPEGVPAKGVTIFADPENGRMMSVTFYETLEDLRQGDATLNTMSPPNDGMGTRGPIEVYEVAVDLRL
;
A
#
# COMPACT_ATOMS: atom_id res chain seq x y z
N MET A 1 -1.02 -16.68 -3.27
CA MET A 1 -1.23 -15.23 -3.15
C MET A 1 -0.35 -14.69 -2.03
N TYR A 2 0.31 -13.58 -2.29
CA TYR A 2 1.25 -12.96 -1.34
C TYR A 2 0.86 -11.51 -1.12
N ALA A 3 1.15 -11.00 0.07
CA ALA A 3 0.84 -9.63 0.46
C ALA A 3 2.11 -8.87 0.84
N ARG A 4 2.26 -7.67 0.28
CA ARG A 4 3.30 -6.72 0.65
C ARG A 4 2.64 -5.65 1.53
N VAL A 5 3.19 -5.45 2.72
CA VAL A 5 2.64 -4.52 3.69
C VAL A 5 3.59 -3.35 3.90
N ALA A 6 3.10 -2.14 3.69
CA ALA A 6 3.83 -0.90 3.99
C ALA A 6 3.06 -0.14 5.07
N ARG A 7 3.73 0.15 6.17
CA ARG A 7 3.15 0.89 7.30
C ARG A 7 3.74 2.29 7.37
N TRP A 8 2.85 3.27 7.63
CA TRP A 8 3.22 4.67 7.77
C TRP A 8 2.76 5.16 9.13
N ASP A 9 3.62 5.91 9.81
CA ASP A 9 3.34 6.44 11.15
C ASP A 9 3.85 7.87 11.28
N GLY A 10 3.25 8.63 12.19
CA GLY A 10 3.61 10.02 12.38
C GLY A 10 3.09 10.96 11.30
N GLY A 11 2.10 10.52 10.54
CA GLY A 11 1.47 11.36 9.51
C GLY A 11 0.40 12.27 10.09
N GLU A 12 -0.11 13.15 9.23
CA GLU A 12 -1.21 14.06 9.55
C GLU A 12 -2.51 13.51 8.98
N ALA A 13 -3.61 13.71 9.71
CA ALA A 13 -4.92 13.19 9.31
C ALA A 13 -5.30 13.61 7.88
N GLU A 14 -5.11 14.88 7.54
CA GLU A 14 -5.43 15.39 6.21
C GLU A 14 -4.59 14.76 5.12
N GLY A 15 -3.29 14.61 5.35
CA GLY A 15 -2.37 13.97 4.40
C GLY A 15 -2.70 12.52 4.16
N ILE A 16 -3.06 11.79 5.22
CA ILE A 16 -3.44 10.38 5.12
C ILE A 16 -4.74 10.21 4.32
N ARG A 17 -5.75 11.05 4.59
CA ARG A 17 -7.01 11.02 3.85
C ARG A 17 -6.81 11.36 2.38
N ALA A 18 -6.00 12.38 2.09
CA ALA A 18 -5.71 12.79 0.73
C ALA A 18 -5.00 11.68 -0.04
N ASN A 19 -4.05 10.99 0.59
CA ASN A 19 -3.34 9.88 -0.03
C ASN A 19 -4.28 8.72 -0.36
N ALA A 20 -5.16 8.35 0.58
CA ALA A 20 -6.13 7.28 0.39
C ALA A 20 -7.08 7.60 -0.77
N GLU A 21 -7.58 8.84 -0.85
CA GLU A 21 -8.44 9.28 -1.95
C GLU A 21 -7.70 9.24 -3.30
N GLY A 22 -6.43 9.64 -3.32
CA GLY A 22 -5.60 9.58 -4.52
C GLY A 22 -5.40 8.16 -5.02
N ILE A 23 -5.15 7.21 -4.12
CA ILE A 23 -5.01 5.80 -4.47
C ILE A 23 -6.32 5.25 -5.01
N LYS A 24 -7.44 5.57 -4.35
CA LYS A 24 -8.77 5.16 -4.80
C LYS A 24 -9.07 5.65 -6.21
N ALA A 25 -8.74 6.90 -6.50
CA ALA A 25 -8.97 7.48 -7.82
C ALA A 25 -8.12 6.80 -8.90
N ARG A 26 -6.86 6.48 -8.59
CA ARG A 26 -5.95 5.83 -9.55
C ARG A 26 -6.23 4.33 -9.69
N ALA A 27 -6.82 3.69 -8.71
CA ALA A 27 -7.12 2.26 -8.75
C ALA A 27 -8.04 1.90 -9.91
N ALA A 28 -8.86 2.84 -10.38
CA ALA A 28 -9.72 2.64 -11.54
C ALA A 28 -8.92 2.38 -12.83
N ASP A 29 -7.68 2.87 -12.89
CA ASP A 29 -6.78 2.71 -14.04
C ASP A 29 -5.84 1.50 -13.88
N GLY A 30 -6.00 0.72 -12.82
CA GLY A 30 -5.17 -0.41 -12.51
C GLY A 30 -3.91 -0.05 -11.72
N PRO A 31 -3.03 -1.04 -11.44
CA PRO A 31 -1.80 -0.78 -10.71
C PRO A 31 -0.81 0.03 -11.55
N PRO A 32 0.16 0.72 -10.89
CA PRO A 32 1.21 1.42 -11.62
C PRO A 32 2.02 0.47 -12.50
N GLU A 33 2.62 1.00 -13.55
CA GLU A 33 3.51 0.25 -14.41
C GLU A 33 4.67 -0.34 -13.60
N GLY A 34 5.00 -1.59 -13.82
CA GLY A 34 6.03 -2.30 -13.08
C GLY A 34 5.57 -2.86 -11.73
N VAL A 35 4.28 -2.75 -11.41
CA VAL A 35 3.68 -3.30 -10.19
C VAL A 35 2.59 -4.30 -10.58
N PRO A 36 2.91 -5.60 -10.70
CA PRO A 36 1.94 -6.62 -11.12
C PRO A 36 1.00 -7.04 -9.98
N ALA A 37 0.43 -6.06 -9.29
CA ALA A 37 -0.48 -6.30 -8.18
C ALA A 37 -1.86 -6.73 -8.66
N LYS A 38 -2.49 -7.65 -7.92
CA LYS A 38 -3.85 -8.13 -8.18
C LYS A 38 -4.90 -7.39 -7.36
N GLY A 39 -4.47 -6.62 -6.39
CA GLY A 39 -5.37 -5.83 -5.56
C GLY A 39 -4.61 -4.96 -4.59
N VAL A 40 -5.31 -4.02 -3.99
CA VAL A 40 -4.77 -3.16 -2.95
C VAL A 40 -5.84 -2.91 -1.91
N THR A 41 -5.44 -2.91 -0.64
CA THR A 41 -6.29 -2.51 0.47
C THR A 41 -5.54 -1.48 1.29
N ILE A 42 -6.18 -0.36 1.58
CA ILE A 42 -5.63 0.69 2.41
C ILE A 42 -6.39 0.71 3.73
N PHE A 43 -5.66 0.61 4.83
CA PHE A 43 -6.20 0.82 6.17
C PHE A 43 -5.71 2.18 6.65
N ALA A 44 -6.62 3.02 7.09
CA ALA A 44 -6.27 4.36 7.54
C ALA A 44 -6.78 4.60 8.94
N ASP A 45 -5.91 5.19 9.76
CA ASP A 45 -6.24 5.67 11.10
C ASP A 45 -5.75 7.12 11.19
N PRO A 46 -6.46 8.06 10.54
CA PRO A 46 -6.00 9.44 10.41
C PRO A 46 -5.81 10.14 11.76
N GLU A 47 -6.68 9.86 12.72
CA GLU A 47 -6.62 10.51 14.02
C GLU A 47 -5.34 10.18 14.80
N ASN A 48 -4.76 9.00 14.56
CA ASN A 48 -3.52 8.58 15.17
C ASN A 48 -2.32 8.67 14.21
N GLY A 49 -2.51 9.29 13.04
CA GLY A 49 -1.44 9.51 12.08
C GLY A 49 -0.89 8.24 11.45
N ARG A 50 -1.70 7.19 11.33
CA ARG A 50 -1.26 5.90 10.81
C ARG A 50 -1.99 5.51 9.54
N MET A 51 -1.26 4.83 8.66
CA MET A 51 -1.83 4.21 7.47
C MET A 51 -1.09 2.91 7.17
N MET A 52 -1.80 1.94 6.61
CA MET A 52 -1.20 0.70 6.15
C MET A 52 -1.70 0.40 4.74
N SER A 53 -0.75 0.13 3.83
CA SER A 53 -1.05 -0.26 2.46
C SER A 53 -0.71 -1.73 2.29
N VAL A 54 -1.66 -2.52 1.81
CA VAL A 54 -1.46 -3.94 1.52
C VAL A 54 -1.72 -4.16 0.04
N THR A 55 -0.69 -4.60 -0.69
CA THR A 55 -0.82 -4.97 -2.10
C THR A 55 -0.69 -6.47 -2.24
N PHE A 56 -1.51 -7.04 -3.13
CA PHE A 56 -1.61 -8.49 -3.30
C PHE A 56 -1.02 -8.91 -4.64
N TYR A 57 -0.30 -10.03 -4.63
CA TYR A 57 0.39 -10.56 -5.81
C TYR A 57 0.13 -12.06 -5.92
N GLU A 58 0.08 -12.54 -7.15
CA GLU A 58 -0.14 -13.96 -7.41
C GLU A 58 1.06 -14.80 -7.02
N THR A 59 2.27 -14.30 -7.27
CA THR A 59 3.53 -15.01 -6.97
C THR A 59 4.47 -14.14 -6.15
N LEU A 60 5.43 -14.78 -5.49
CA LEU A 60 6.46 -14.05 -4.75
C LEU A 60 7.37 -13.25 -5.68
N GLU A 61 7.61 -13.76 -6.89
CA GLU A 61 8.39 -13.04 -7.90
C GLU A 61 7.70 -11.73 -8.30
N ASP A 62 6.39 -11.78 -8.53
CA ASP A 62 5.60 -10.60 -8.84
C ASP A 62 5.65 -9.58 -7.69
N LEU A 63 5.58 -10.08 -6.45
CA LEU A 63 5.69 -9.23 -5.27
C LEU A 63 7.05 -8.52 -5.23
N ARG A 64 8.12 -9.25 -5.49
CA ARG A 64 9.48 -8.67 -5.49
C ARG A 64 9.64 -7.61 -6.56
N GLN A 65 9.07 -7.82 -7.73
CA GLN A 65 9.07 -6.83 -8.80
C GLN A 65 8.29 -5.58 -8.38
N GLY A 66 7.10 -5.76 -7.83
CA GLY A 66 6.28 -4.67 -7.33
C GLY A 66 6.96 -3.89 -6.21
N ASP A 67 7.59 -4.60 -5.29
CA ASP A 67 8.34 -3.99 -4.18
C ASP A 67 9.48 -3.12 -4.69
N ALA A 68 10.27 -3.61 -5.64
CA ALA A 68 11.36 -2.85 -6.22
C ALA A 68 10.86 -1.56 -6.87
N THR A 69 9.77 -1.63 -7.62
CA THR A 69 9.17 -0.46 -8.26
C THR A 69 8.60 0.53 -7.24
N LEU A 70 7.81 0.03 -6.29
CA LEU A 70 7.18 0.89 -5.28
C LEU A 70 8.21 1.58 -4.37
N ASN A 71 9.33 0.93 -4.09
CA ASN A 71 10.39 1.52 -3.29
C ASN A 71 11.07 2.72 -3.97
N THR A 72 10.91 2.89 -5.29
CA THR A 72 11.43 4.05 -6.02
C THR A 72 10.44 5.21 -6.04
N MET A 73 9.21 4.98 -5.60
CA MET A 73 8.14 5.99 -5.63
C MET A 73 8.05 6.71 -4.30
N SER A 74 7.87 8.03 -4.35
CA SER A 74 7.63 8.84 -3.17
C SER A 74 6.13 9.01 -2.94
N PRO A 75 5.68 9.17 -1.69
CA PRO A 75 4.28 9.51 -1.44
C PRO A 75 3.93 10.85 -2.07
N PRO A 76 2.66 11.04 -2.48
CA PRO A 76 2.26 12.25 -3.20
C PRO A 76 2.20 13.52 -2.33
N ASN A 77 2.35 13.39 -1.02
CA ASN A 77 2.38 14.54 -0.10
C ASN A 77 3.24 14.22 1.12
N ASP A 78 3.66 15.26 1.82
CA ASP A 78 4.54 15.14 2.98
C ASP A 78 3.81 14.77 4.28
N GLY A 79 2.48 14.76 4.26
CA GLY A 79 1.66 14.48 5.44
C GLY A 79 1.55 13.00 5.80
N MET A 80 2.26 12.13 5.09
CA MET A 80 2.19 10.68 5.32
C MET A 80 3.00 10.20 6.52
N GLY A 81 3.97 10.98 6.97
CA GLY A 81 4.87 10.54 8.03
C GLY A 81 5.99 9.67 7.51
N THR A 82 6.44 8.73 8.33
CA THR A 82 7.59 7.87 8.05
C THR A 82 7.13 6.44 7.77
N ARG A 83 7.66 5.86 6.71
CA ARG A 83 7.40 4.46 6.35
C ARG A 83 8.32 3.54 7.16
N GLY A 84 7.72 2.53 7.78
CA GLY A 84 8.48 1.46 8.44
C GLY A 84 9.04 0.45 7.43
N PRO A 85 9.70 -0.61 7.95
CA PRO A 85 10.18 -1.70 7.09
C PRO A 85 9.05 -2.37 6.34
N ILE A 86 9.31 -2.79 5.12
CA ILE A 86 8.33 -3.55 4.33
C ILE A 86 8.22 -4.96 4.90
N GLU A 87 6.98 -5.44 5.01
CA GLU A 87 6.68 -6.79 5.46
C GLU A 87 6.09 -7.59 4.30
N VAL A 88 6.41 -8.88 4.25
CA VAL A 88 5.92 -9.79 3.22
C VAL A 88 5.27 -10.99 3.88
N TYR A 89 4.06 -11.31 3.46
CA TYR A 89 3.29 -12.42 4.01
C TYR A 89 2.72 -13.29 2.90
N GLU A 90 2.62 -14.58 3.17
CA GLU A 90 1.75 -15.44 2.40
C GLU A 90 0.32 -15.22 2.88
N VAL A 91 -0.62 -15.12 1.95
CA VAL A 91 -2.04 -15.00 2.32
C VAL A 91 -2.55 -16.41 2.66
N ALA A 92 -2.63 -16.70 3.95
CA ALA A 92 -3.04 -18.02 4.42
C ALA A 92 -4.56 -18.21 4.35
N VAL A 93 -5.32 -17.16 4.63
CA VAL A 93 -6.79 -17.19 4.60
C VAL A 93 -7.28 -15.82 4.12
N ASP A 94 -8.20 -15.83 3.17
CA ASP A 94 -8.88 -14.63 2.69
C ASP A 94 -10.33 -14.97 2.45
N LEU A 95 -11.17 -14.70 3.46
CA LEU A 95 -12.60 -15.00 3.43
C LEU A 95 -13.40 -13.72 3.60
N ARG A 96 -14.48 -13.62 2.82
CA ARG A 96 -15.50 -12.57 2.98
C ARG A 96 -16.74 -13.21 3.57
N LEU A 97 -17.16 -12.75 4.72
CA LEU A 97 -18.30 -13.31 5.46
C LEU A 97 -19.58 -12.49 5.24
#